data_df9c7a3e7a4d9e11a4ed1d0d44056e65
#
_entry.id   df9c7a3e7a4d9e11a4ed1d0d44056e65
#
_cell.length_a   1.000
_cell.length_b   1.000
_cell.length_c   1.000
_cell.angle_alpha   90.00
_cell.angle_beta   90.00
_cell.angle_gamma   90.00
#
_symmetry.space_group_name_H-M   'P 1'
#
loop_
_entity.id
_entity.type
_entity.pdbx_description
1 polymer ?
#
loop_
_entity_poly.entity_id
_entity_poly.type
_entity_poly.pdbx_seq_one_letter_code
_entity_poly.pdbx_strand_id
1 'polypeptide(L)'
;YYSRLLAVSRDGDWTGWCSFFLTALIDQARTNQRKALDILGLYRERKDWIATATRSQYAVRALDWIFARPIFSSSDFVDNVQIPRPTANRIIRVLRQEGLLKDLRPASGRRPAILAFSQLLNITEGRDAF
;
A
#
# COMPACT_ATOMS: atom_id res chain seq x y z
N TYR A 1 -26.85 -11.40 -3.94
CA TYR A 1 -26.45 -12.53 -3.08
C TYR A 1 -27.68 -13.26 -2.51
N TYR A 2 -28.48 -12.63 -1.65
CA TYR A 2 -29.63 -13.25 -0.98
C TYR A 2 -30.68 -13.81 -1.95
N SER A 3 -30.98 -13.13 -3.05
CA SER A 3 -31.95 -13.58 -4.04
C SER A 3 -31.49 -14.89 -4.74
N ARG A 4 -30.20 -15.03 -4.99
CA ARG A 4 -29.61 -16.26 -5.57
C ARG A 4 -29.64 -17.42 -4.59
N LEU A 5 -29.35 -17.14 -3.31
CA LEU A 5 -29.42 -18.16 -2.26
C LEU A 5 -30.86 -18.64 -2.05
N LEU A 6 -31.82 -17.72 -2.10
CA LEU A 6 -33.23 -18.04 -2.00
C LEU A 6 -33.72 -18.92 -3.19
N ALA A 7 -33.25 -18.63 -4.42
CA ALA A 7 -33.57 -19.42 -5.60
C ALA A 7 -33.07 -20.86 -5.49
N VAL A 8 -31.89 -21.08 -4.88
CA VAL A 8 -31.43 -22.44 -4.58
C VAL A 8 -32.39 -23.16 -3.61
N SER A 9 -32.82 -22.49 -2.55
CA SER A 9 -33.69 -23.11 -1.52
C SER A 9 -35.10 -23.37 -2.02
N ARG A 10 -35.65 -22.52 -2.89
CA ARG A 10 -37.03 -22.64 -3.39
C ARG A 10 -37.13 -23.48 -4.66
N ASP A 11 -36.23 -23.28 -5.60
CA ASP A 11 -36.34 -23.74 -6.97
C ASP A 11 -35.22 -24.74 -7.35
N GLY A 12 -34.25 -24.97 -6.45
CA GLY A 12 -33.11 -25.84 -6.72
C GLY A 12 -32.13 -25.26 -7.76
N ASP A 13 -32.09 -23.92 -7.95
CA ASP A 13 -31.28 -23.25 -8.97
C ASP A 13 -29.78 -23.22 -8.61
N TRP A 14 -29.18 -24.38 -8.56
CA TRP A 14 -27.72 -24.52 -8.34
C TRP A 14 -26.90 -23.96 -9.49
N THR A 15 -27.39 -24.06 -10.71
CA THR A 15 -26.69 -23.52 -11.90
C THR A 15 -26.60 -22.01 -11.83
N GLY A 16 -27.70 -21.33 -11.48
CA GLY A 16 -27.69 -19.88 -11.27
C GLY A 16 -26.79 -19.44 -10.13
N TRP A 17 -26.74 -20.21 -9.04
CA TRP A 17 -25.82 -19.96 -7.94
C TRP A 17 -24.35 -20.11 -8.35
N CYS A 18 -23.98 -21.22 -8.98
CA CYS A 18 -22.61 -21.44 -9.44
C CYS A 18 -22.16 -20.38 -10.45
N SER A 19 -23.01 -20.01 -11.39
CA SER A 19 -22.72 -18.94 -12.36
C SER A 19 -22.49 -17.61 -11.67
N PHE A 20 -23.33 -17.22 -10.72
CA PHE A 20 -23.15 -16.00 -9.92
C PHE A 20 -21.83 -16.01 -9.15
N PHE A 21 -21.54 -17.13 -8.46
CA PHE A 21 -20.32 -17.27 -7.66
C PHE A 21 -19.06 -17.18 -8.50
N LEU A 22 -19.02 -17.91 -9.64
CA LEU A 22 -17.88 -17.89 -10.55
C LEU A 22 -17.67 -16.52 -11.19
N THR A 23 -18.76 -15.81 -11.54
CA THR A 23 -18.67 -14.43 -12.04
C THR A 23 -18.06 -13.50 -11.00
N ALA A 24 -18.51 -13.59 -9.74
CA ALA A 24 -17.96 -12.79 -8.65
C ALA A 24 -16.47 -13.08 -8.42
N LEU A 25 -16.04 -14.36 -8.51
CA LEU A 25 -14.63 -14.74 -8.43
C LEU A 25 -13.79 -14.15 -9.56
N ILE A 26 -14.30 -14.21 -10.79
CA ILE A 26 -13.60 -13.66 -11.97
C ILE A 26 -13.43 -12.14 -11.80
N ASP A 27 -14.49 -11.44 -11.41
CA ASP A 27 -14.44 -9.98 -11.24
C ASP A 27 -13.46 -9.58 -10.12
N GLN A 28 -13.47 -10.32 -9.02
CA GLN A 28 -12.52 -10.09 -7.94
C GLN A 28 -11.08 -10.39 -8.36
N ALA A 29 -10.85 -11.48 -9.08
CA ALA A 29 -9.52 -11.83 -9.61
C ALA A 29 -8.97 -10.76 -10.56
N ARG A 30 -9.82 -10.23 -11.46
CA ARG A 30 -9.45 -9.12 -12.36
C ARG A 30 -9.11 -7.86 -11.59
N THR A 31 -9.88 -7.52 -10.57
CA THR A 31 -9.63 -6.37 -9.70
C THR A 31 -8.31 -6.52 -8.98
N ASN A 32 -8.03 -7.69 -8.40
CA ASN A 32 -6.78 -7.97 -7.70
C ASN A 32 -5.57 -7.94 -8.66
N GLN A 33 -5.72 -8.49 -9.85
CA GLN A 33 -4.67 -8.44 -10.88
C GLN A 33 -4.33 -6.99 -11.25
N ARG A 34 -5.33 -6.14 -11.46
CA ARG A 34 -5.12 -4.72 -11.75
C ARG A 34 -4.36 -4.04 -10.61
N LYS A 35 -4.81 -4.20 -9.37
CA LYS A 35 -4.11 -3.66 -8.20
C LYS A 35 -2.64 -4.11 -8.12
N ALA A 36 -2.38 -5.38 -8.37
CA ALA A 36 -1.01 -5.91 -8.36
C ALA A 36 -0.12 -5.26 -9.45
N LEU A 37 -0.66 -5.07 -10.65
CA LEU A 37 0.05 -4.39 -11.75
C LEU A 37 0.30 -2.92 -11.42
N ASP A 38 -0.68 -2.22 -10.83
CA ASP A 38 -0.55 -0.82 -10.43
C ASP A 38 0.50 -0.65 -9.32
N ILE A 39 0.53 -1.56 -8.34
CA ILE A 39 1.57 -1.58 -7.28
C ILE A 39 2.95 -1.81 -7.88
N LEU A 40 3.08 -2.76 -8.81
CA LEU A 40 4.35 -3.04 -9.48
C LEU A 40 4.83 -1.84 -10.33
N GLY A 41 3.91 -1.18 -11.02
CA GLY A 41 4.17 0.06 -11.76
C GLY A 41 4.67 1.17 -10.84
N LEU A 42 3.97 1.40 -9.73
CA LEU A 42 4.36 2.38 -8.72
C LEU A 42 5.75 2.07 -8.13
N TYR A 43 6.04 0.79 -7.84
CA TYR A 43 7.34 0.40 -7.32
C TYR A 43 8.47 0.73 -8.31
N ARG A 44 8.32 0.38 -9.58
CA ARG A 44 9.32 0.66 -10.63
C ARG A 44 9.57 2.15 -10.78
N GLU A 45 8.51 2.95 -10.85
CA GLU A 45 8.60 4.41 -10.93
C GLU A 45 9.33 4.99 -9.72
N ARG A 46 8.95 4.56 -8.52
CA ARG A 46 9.53 5.10 -7.28
C ARG A 46 10.96 4.62 -7.02
N LYS A 47 11.35 3.46 -7.54
CA LYS A 47 12.70 2.94 -7.43
C LYS A 47 13.73 3.86 -8.08
N ASP A 48 13.44 4.32 -9.29
CA ASP A 48 14.34 5.23 -10.01
C ASP A 48 14.32 6.63 -9.38
N TRP A 49 13.14 7.10 -9.03
CA TRP A 49 12.96 8.39 -8.40
C TRP A 49 13.66 8.51 -7.04
N ILE A 50 13.51 7.53 -6.15
CA ILE A 50 14.07 7.60 -4.79
C ILE A 50 15.59 7.64 -4.78
N ALA A 51 16.24 6.96 -5.71
CA ALA A 51 17.69 6.98 -5.86
C ALA A 51 18.18 8.40 -6.18
N THR A 52 17.50 9.10 -7.09
CA THR A 52 17.78 10.48 -7.45
C THR A 52 17.46 11.46 -6.32
N ALA A 53 16.28 11.34 -5.72
CA ALA A 53 15.80 12.24 -4.68
C ALA A 53 16.64 12.19 -3.40
N THR A 54 17.02 10.99 -2.96
CA THR A 54 17.76 10.81 -1.71
C THR A 54 19.27 10.81 -1.89
N ARG A 55 19.77 10.53 -3.10
CA ARG A 55 21.21 10.34 -3.40
C ARG A 55 21.88 9.41 -2.40
N SER A 56 21.19 8.34 -2.04
CA SER A 56 21.65 7.39 -1.02
C SER A 56 21.78 5.99 -1.60
N GLN A 57 22.88 5.31 -1.27
CA GLN A 57 23.04 3.88 -1.56
C GLN A 57 21.97 3.00 -0.87
N TYR A 58 21.29 3.53 0.14
CA TYR A 58 20.23 2.85 0.88
C TYR A 58 18.82 3.13 0.34
N ALA A 59 18.70 3.86 -0.78
CA ALA A 59 17.41 4.29 -1.32
C ALA A 59 16.45 3.13 -1.57
N VAL A 60 16.95 2.05 -2.23
CA VAL A 60 16.13 0.87 -2.55
C VAL A 60 15.70 0.14 -1.28
N ARG A 61 16.60 -0.02 -0.31
CA ARG A 61 16.28 -0.65 0.99
C ARG A 61 15.18 0.12 1.74
N ALA A 62 15.25 1.44 1.74
CA ALA A 62 14.22 2.29 2.33
C ALA A 62 12.87 2.11 1.62
N LEU A 63 12.89 2.07 0.28
CA LEU A 63 11.70 1.86 -0.53
C LEU A 63 11.05 0.50 -0.25
N ASP A 64 11.84 -0.58 -0.26
CA ASP A 64 11.36 -1.94 0.02
C ASP A 64 10.68 -2.02 1.40
N TRP A 65 11.29 -1.39 2.39
CA TRP A 65 10.75 -1.35 3.74
C TRP A 65 9.40 -0.61 3.79
N ILE A 66 9.29 0.54 3.10
CA ILE A 66 8.06 1.36 3.03
C ILE A 66 6.95 0.62 2.25
N PHE A 67 7.29 -0.08 1.17
CA PHE A 67 6.31 -0.89 0.43
C PHE A 67 5.77 -2.05 1.27
N ALA A 68 6.61 -2.66 2.11
CA ALA A 68 6.17 -3.71 3.03
C ALA A 68 5.32 -3.17 4.20
N ARG A 69 5.51 -1.90 4.58
CA ARG A 69 4.84 -1.23 5.71
C ARG A 69 4.44 0.18 5.32
N PRO A 70 3.32 0.36 4.59
CA PRO A 70 2.93 1.67 4.06
C PRO A 70 2.42 2.64 5.13
N ILE A 71 2.15 2.18 6.35
CA ILE A 71 1.85 3.01 7.53
C ILE A 71 2.81 2.61 8.63
N PHE A 72 3.57 3.55 9.14
CA PHE A 72 4.60 3.28 10.15
C PHE A 72 4.92 4.51 10.99
N SER A 73 5.51 4.31 12.17
CA SER A 73 6.09 5.40 12.94
C SER A 73 7.50 5.72 12.45
N SER A 74 7.89 6.99 12.53
CA SER A 74 9.24 7.42 12.14
C SER A 74 10.34 6.71 12.93
N SER A 75 10.11 6.40 14.21
CA SER A 75 11.03 5.61 15.02
C SER A 75 11.14 4.17 14.57
N ASP A 76 10.03 3.53 14.23
CA ASP A 76 10.02 2.14 13.76
C ASP A 76 10.84 1.97 12.46
N PHE A 77 10.71 2.93 11.54
CA PHE A 77 11.56 2.96 10.36
C PHE A 77 13.05 3.04 10.71
N VAL A 78 13.43 4.03 11.54
CA VAL A 78 14.85 4.26 11.91
C VAL A 78 15.45 3.06 12.64
N ASP A 79 14.66 2.38 13.48
CA ASP A 79 15.15 1.27 14.29
C ASP A 79 15.24 -0.05 13.51
N ASN A 80 14.40 -0.25 12.48
CA ASN A 80 14.24 -1.55 11.82
C ASN A 80 14.67 -1.60 10.35
N VAL A 81 14.90 -0.47 9.68
CA VAL A 81 15.26 -0.45 8.25
C VAL A 81 16.71 -0.90 7.96
N GLN A 82 17.52 -1.07 8.99
CA GLN A 82 18.94 -1.45 8.88
C GLN A 82 19.76 -0.45 8.03
N ILE A 83 19.54 0.83 8.24
CA ILE A 83 20.27 1.96 7.67
C ILE A 83 20.85 2.76 8.82
N PRO A 84 22.04 3.36 8.70
CA PRO A 84 22.58 4.24 9.74
C PRO A 84 21.57 5.33 10.12
N ARG A 85 21.34 5.55 11.42
CA ARG A 85 20.32 6.46 11.95
C ARG A 85 20.31 7.85 11.30
N PRO A 86 21.46 8.52 11.12
CA PRO A 86 21.48 9.84 10.48
C PRO A 86 20.96 9.79 9.05
N THR A 87 21.33 8.75 8.31
CA THR A 87 20.88 8.53 6.92
C THR A 87 19.39 8.19 6.85
N ALA A 88 18.90 7.32 7.74
CA ALA A 88 17.49 6.98 7.82
C ALA A 88 16.61 8.21 8.10
N ASN A 89 17.00 9.04 9.07
CA ASN A 89 16.32 10.30 9.37
C ASN A 89 16.34 11.27 8.19
N ARG A 90 17.46 11.38 7.49
CA ARG A 90 17.57 12.21 6.29
C ARG A 90 16.64 11.72 5.18
N ILE A 91 16.58 10.40 4.93
CA ILE A 91 15.70 9.80 3.93
C ILE A 91 14.24 10.14 4.26
N ILE A 92 13.78 9.88 5.47
CA ILE A 92 12.39 10.23 5.89
C ILE A 92 12.09 11.71 5.62
N ARG A 93 13.00 12.59 5.99
CA ARG A 93 12.83 14.03 5.79
C ARG A 93 12.66 14.37 4.30
N VAL A 94 13.51 13.83 3.43
CA VAL A 94 13.42 14.02 1.97
C VAL A 94 12.09 13.49 1.45
N LEU A 95 11.69 12.26 1.82
CA LEU A 95 10.45 11.65 1.35
C LEU A 95 9.19 12.43 1.80
N ARG A 96 9.24 13.05 2.97
CA ARG A 96 8.16 13.95 3.43
C ARG A 96 8.15 15.26 2.66
N GLN A 97 9.30 15.88 2.43
CA GLN A 97 9.43 17.14 1.69
C GLN A 97 8.97 16.98 0.24
N GLU A 98 9.30 15.86 -0.39
CA GLU A 98 8.90 15.53 -1.76
C GLU A 98 7.45 14.98 -1.86
N GLY A 99 6.74 14.85 -0.74
CA GLY A 99 5.35 14.45 -0.71
C GLY A 99 5.06 12.96 -0.91
N LEU A 100 6.10 12.09 -0.92
CA LEU A 100 5.90 10.64 -0.96
C LEU A 100 5.24 10.14 0.33
N LEU A 101 5.71 10.65 1.47
CA LEU A 101 5.17 10.32 2.79
C LEU A 101 4.33 11.49 3.31
N LYS A 102 3.16 11.18 3.80
CA LYS A 102 2.26 12.13 4.48
C LYS A 102 2.20 11.84 5.97
N ASP A 103 2.07 12.89 6.76
CA ASP A 103 1.86 12.76 8.21
C ASP A 103 0.38 12.43 8.48
N LEU A 104 0.10 11.22 8.97
CA LEU A 104 -1.22 10.88 9.53
C LEU A 104 -1.35 11.46 10.94
N ARG A 105 -0.24 11.52 11.67
CA ARG A 105 -0.15 12.15 12.98
C ARG A 105 1.24 12.78 13.13
N PRO A 106 1.32 14.08 13.38
CA PRO A 106 2.61 14.74 13.62
C PRO A 106 3.26 14.25 14.91
N ALA A 107 4.57 14.39 15.00
CA ALA A 107 5.30 14.12 16.24
C ALA A 107 4.84 15.09 17.35
N SER A 108 4.72 14.61 18.58
CA SER A 108 4.34 15.40 19.74
C SER A 108 5.07 14.92 20.99
N GLY A 109 5.94 15.75 21.55
CA GLY A 109 6.77 15.38 22.70
C GLY A 109 7.61 14.14 22.41
N ARG A 110 7.42 13.07 23.20
CA ARG A 110 8.11 11.78 23.03
C ARG A 110 7.44 10.85 22.01
N ARG A 111 6.28 11.23 21.47
CA ARG A 111 5.55 10.39 20.50
C ARG A 111 6.08 10.65 19.09
N PRO A 112 6.55 9.62 18.37
CA PRO A 112 7.01 9.77 17.00
C PRO A 112 5.85 10.09 16.05
N ALA A 113 6.17 10.69 14.91
CA ALA A 113 5.21 10.88 13.83
C ALA A 113 4.75 9.54 13.27
N ILE A 114 3.47 9.45 12.88
CA ILE A 114 2.93 8.34 12.06
C ILE A 114 2.87 8.82 10.62
N LEU A 115 3.55 8.10 9.76
CA LEU A 115 3.70 8.39 8.34
C LEU A 115 2.94 7.38 7.50
N ALA A 116 2.44 7.82 6.35
CA ALA A 116 1.76 6.98 5.39
C ALA A 116 2.27 7.21 3.97
N PHE A 117 2.43 6.12 3.23
CA PHE A 117 2.64 6.15 1.80
C PHE A 117 1.27 6.14 1.10
N SER A 118 0.69 7.32 0.93
CA SER A 118 -0.70 7.49 0.48
C SER A 118 -0.97 6.90 -0.90
N GLN A 119 -0.05 7.03 -1.85
CA GLN A 119 -0.23 6.47 -3.20
C GLN A 119 -0.41 4.95 -3.19
N LEU A 120 0.41 4.23 -2.41
CA LEU A 120 0.29 2.77 -2.29
C LEU A 120 -1.02 2.38 -1.59
N LEU A 121 -1.39 3.09 -0.54
CA LEU A 121 -2.64 2.86 0.19
C LEU A 121 -3.87 3.08 -0.69
N ASN A 122 -3.87 4.14 -1.51
CA ASN A 122 -4.97 4.41 -2.43
C ASN A 122 -5.14 3.31 -3.49
N ILE A 123 -4.06 2.74 -4.00
CA ILE A 123 -4.12 1.59 -4.91
C ILE A 123 -4.74 0.37 -4.20
N THR A 124 -4.29 0.06 -2.98
CA THR A 124 -4.81 -1.10 -2.23
C THR A 124 -6.27 -0.95 -1.86
N GLU A 125 -6.71 0.24 -1.47
CA GLU A 125 -8.11 0.55 -1.17
C GLU A 125 -8.97 0.69 -2.44
N GLY A 126 -8.37 0.98 -3.59
CA GLY A 126 -9.08 1.23 -4.85
C GLY A 126 -9.84 2.57 -4.87
N ARG A 127 -9.44 3.52 -4.03
CA ARG A 127 -10.01 4.87 -3.92
C ARG A 127 -9.02 5.83 -3.27
N ASP A 128 -9.21 7.12 -3.49
CA ASP A 128 -8.46 8.19 -2.82
C ASP A 128 -8.94 8.34 -1.38
N ALA A 129 -8.32 7.58 -0.47
CA ALA A 129 -8.67 7.56 0.95
C ALA A 129 -7.63 8.27 1.83
N PHE A 130 -6.41 8.59 1.28
CA PHE A 130 -5.28 9.14 2.03
C PHE A 130 -4.63 10.35 1.36
#